data_6208c8d8827d5b0d7ea45bd288ce12cb
#
_entry.id   6208c8d8827d5b0d7ea45bd288ce12cb
#
_cell.length_a   1.000
_cell.length_b   1.000
_cell.length_c   1.000
_cell.angle_alpha   90.00
_cell.angle_beta   90.00
_cell.angle_gamma   90.00
#
_symmetry.space_group_name_H-M   'P 1'
#
loop_
_entity.id
_entity.type
_entity.pdbx_description
1 polymer ?
#
loop_
_entity_poly.entity_id
_entity_poly.type
_entity_poly.pdbx_seq_one_letter_code
_entity_poly.pdbx_strand_id
1 'polypeptide(L)'
;MPGYRYRITVEPIADRKGEPIDKAPISFEVENHDEILSIVERLGARDDLPFTGDKSKAFAVGLKLFSESLLEDRKHPLFDDLRDAFRAFMMTLKGIKRGESQDEQK
;
A
#
# COMPACT_ATOMS: atom_id res chain seq x y z
N MET A 1 8.99 17.11 9.64
CA MET A 1 7.66 17.02 10.17
C MET A 1 7.25 15.62 10.43
N PRO A 2 6.78 15.33 11.59
CA PRO A 2 6.45 13.95 11.89
C PRO A 2 5.24 13.49 11.08
N GLY A 3 5.26 12.26 10.75
CA GLY A 3 4.13 11.66 10.10
C GLY A 3 3.24 10.96 11.11
N TYR A 4 2.32 10.19 10.59
CA TYR A 4 1.49 9.35 11.43
C TYR A 4 2.29 8.12 11.82
N ARG A 5 2.17 7.69 13.06
CA ARG A 5 2.93 6.54 13.54
C ARG A 5 2.01 5.34 13.69
N TYR A 6 2.50 4.20 13.23
CA TYR A 6 1.72 2.96 13.30
C TYR A 6 2.57 1.83 13.82
N ARG A 7 1.94 0.90 14.52
CA ARG A 7 2.58 -0.36 14.85
C ARG A 7 2.05 -1.41 13.89
N ILE A 8 2.96 -2.10 13.23
CA ILE A 8 2.62 -3.13 12.27
C ILE A 8 2.99 -4.47 12.87
N THR A 9 2.05 -5.40 12.85
CA THR A 9 2.30 -6.73 13.37
C THR A 9 2.04 -7.76 12.28
N VAL A 10 2.97 -8.68 12.11
CA VAL A 10 2.80 -9.78 11.17
C VAL A 10 2.78 -11.05 12.00
N GLU A 11 1.61 -11.67 12.02
CA GLU A 11 1.40 -12.86 12.85
C GLU A 11 1.16 -14.06 11.95
N PRO A 12 1.97 -15.12 12.08
CA PRO A 12 1.74 -16.30 11.28
C PRO A 12 0.50 -17.04 11.77
N ILE A 13 -0.36 -17.42 10.86
CA ILE A 13 -1.59 -18.12 11.23
C ILE A 13 -1.53 -19.57 10.78
N ALA A 14 -1.06 -19.79 9.56
CA ALA A 14 -1.01 -21.14 9.02
C ALA A 14 0.01 -21.20 7.91
N ASP A 15 0.57 -22.38 7.69
CA ASP A 15 1.48 -22.57 6.56
C ASP A 15 0.67 -22.83 5.28
N ARG A 16 1.37 -23.17 4.22
CA ARG A 16 0.73 -23.35 2.91
C ARG A 16 -0.23 -24.53 2.89
N LYS A 17 -0.09 -25.43 3.83
CA LYS A 17 -0.99 -26.59 3.93
C LYS A 17 -2.11 -26.37 4.92
N GLY A 18 -2.19 -25.19 5.52
CA GLY A 18 -3.20 -24.90 6.49
C GLY A 18 -2.87 -25.33 7.91
N GLU A 19 -1.62 -25.74 8.14
CA GLU A 19 -1.21 -26.18 9.47
C GLU A 19 -0.76 -24.99 10.30
N PRO A 20 -0.96 -25.01 11.60
CA PRO A 20 -0.51 -23.89 12.44
C PRO A 20 1.00 -23.72 12.36
N ILE A 21 1.45 -22.49 12.47
CA ILE A 21 2.86 -22.17 12.45
C ILE A 21 3.30 -21.79 13.84
N ASP A 22 4.35 -22.47 14.32
CA ASP A 22 4.88 -22.18 15.65
C ASP A 22 6.03 -21.20 15.53
N LYS A 23 5.70 -19.95 15.27
CA LYS A 23 6.68 -18.91 15.06
C LYS A 23 6.13 -17.63 15.65
N ALA A 24 6.96 -16.91 16.36
CA ALA A 24 6.51 -15.66 17.00
C ALA A 24 6.22 -14.60 15.94
N PRO A 25 5.22 -13.76 16.17
CA PRO A 25 4.97 -12.64 15.27
C PRO A 25 6.08 -11.60 15.38
N ILE A 26 6.23 -10.81 14.34
CA ILE A 26 7.10 -9.64 14.45
C ILE A 26 6.24 -8.40 14.52
N SER A 27 6.76 -7.40 15.19
CA SER A 27 6.06 -6.14 15.34
C SER A 27 7.07 -5.01 15.22
N PHE A 28 6.70 -3.96 14.52
CA PHE A 28 7.62 -2.83 14.37
C PHE A 28 6.80 -1.56 14.16
N GLU A 29 7.45 -0.43 14.36
CA GLU A 29 6.78 0.86 14.23
C GLU A 29 7.28 1.58 12.99
N VAL A 30 6.40 2.29 12.35
CA VAL A 30 6.72 3.07 11.16
C VAL A 30 6.09 4.43 11.26
N GLU A 31 6.67 5.39 10.54
CA GLU A 31 6.03 6.68 10.33
C GLU A 31 5.65 6.78 8.87
N ASN A 32 4.50 7.33 8.61
CA ASN A 32 4.01 7.47 7.24
C ASN A 32 3.45 8.86 7.05
N HIS A 33 3.71 9.46 5.90
CA HIS A 33 3.20 10.80 5.60
C HIS A 33 1.69 10.82 5.53
N ASP A 34 1.10 9.75 5.02
CA ASP A 34 -0.33 9.69 4.83
C ASP A 34 -0.98 8.93 5.97
N GLU A 35 -2.22 9.26 6.23
CA GLU A 35 -2.99 8.53 7.22
C GLU A 35 -3.48 7.24 6.57
N ILE A 36 -2.90 6.11 6.95
CA ILE A 36 -3.11 4.86 6.25
C ILE A 36 -4.53 4.33 6.38
N LEU A 37 -5.15 4.51 7.54
CA LEU A 37 -6.47 3.94 7.75
C LEU A 37 -7.53 4.57 6.85
N SER A 38 -7.42 5.87 6.59
CA SER A 38 -8.39 6.47 5.68
C SER A 38 -8.12 6.05 4.24
N ILE A 39 -6.88 5.73 3.90
CA ILE A 39 -6.60 5.22 2.56
C ILE A 39 -7.17 3.83 2.40
N VAL A 40 -7.07 3.01 3.44
CA VAL A 40 -7.68 1.69 3.43
C VAL A 40 -9.18 1.82 3.18
N GLU A 41 -9.82 2.77 3.85
CA GLU A 41 -11.25 2.99 3.66
C GLU A 41 -11.58 3.45 2.26
N ARG A 42 -10.84 4.41 1.75
CA ARG A 42 -11.14 4.95 0.43
C ARG A 42 -10.94 3.92 -0.67
N LEU A 43 -9.85 3.16 -0.59
CA LEU A 43 -9.62 2.15 -1.60
C LEU A 43 -10.61 1.01 -1.47
N GLY A 44 -11.01 0.67 -0.25
CA GLY A 44 -11.97 -0.39 -0.04
C GLY A 44 -13.36 -0.03 -0.54
N ALA A 45 -13.67 1.25 -0.66
CA ALA A 45 -14.97 1.69 -1.13
C ALA A 45 -15.06 1.76 -2.65
N ARG A 46 -13.92 1.66 -3.36
CA ARG A 46 -13.93 1.74 -4.81
C ARG A 46 -14.35 0.40 -5.41
N ASP A 47 -15.11 0.47 -6.48
CA ASP A 47 -15.53 -0.74 -7.16
C ASP A 47 -14.84 -0.92 -8.50
N ASP A 48 -13.87 -0.07 -8.82
CA ASP A 48 -13.11 -0.19 -10.05
C ASP A 48 -11.77 -0.89 -9.86
N LEU A 49 -11.50 -1.39 -8.65
CA LEU A 49 -10.27 -2.11 -8.40
C LEU A 49 -10.56 -3.60 -8.38
N PRO A 50 -9.55 -4.42 -8.70
CA PRO A 50 -9.78 -5.86 -8.85
C PRO A 50 -9.81 -6.65 -7.55
N PHE A 51 -9.85 -5.99 -6.41
CA PHE A 51 -9.81 -6.69 -5.14
C PHE A 51 -10.75 -6.04 -4.14
N THR A 52 -11.19 -6.83 -3.18
CA THR A 52 -12.09 -6.37 -2.13
C THR A 52 -11.68 -7.01 -0.81
N GLY A 53 -12.32 -6.60 0.26
CA GLY A 53 -12.13 -7.22 1.56
C GLY A 53 -10.70 -7.17 2.06
N ASP A 54 -10.23 -8.27 2.59
CA ASP A 54 -8.89 -8.33 3.15
C ASP A 54 -7.81 -8.08 2.10
N LYS A 55 -8.07 -8.48 0.86
CA LYS A 55 -7.10 -8.25 -0.18
C LYS A 55 -6.93 -6.76 -0.46
N SER A 56 -8.02 -6.02 -0.41
CA SER A 56 -7.97 -4.58 -0.56
C SER A 56 -7.18 -3.93 0.58
N LYS A 57 -7.40 -4.41 1.80
CA LYS A 57 -6.66 -3.88 2.94
C LYS A 57 -5.17 -4.17 2.81
N ALA A 58 -4.83 -5.39 2.40
CA ALA A 58 -3.43 -5.75 2.20
C ALA A 58 -2.78 -4.88 1.13
N PHE A 59 -3.50 -4.64 0.04
CA PHE A 59 -2.98 -3.79 -1.01
C PHE A 59 -2.73 -2.38 -0.50
N ALA A 60 -3.69 -1.81 0.19
CA ALA A 60 -3.57 -0.43 0.66
C ALA A 60 -2.45 -0.26 1.66
N VAL A 61 -2.38 -1.15 2.64
CA VAL A 61 -1.34 -1.07 3.66
C VAL A 61 0.03 -1.31 3.05
N GLY A 62 0.14 -2.35 2.21
CA GLY A 62 1.40 -2.65 1.57
C GLY A 62 1.88 -1.52 0.69
N LEU A 63 0.97 -0.93 -0.07
CA LEU A 63 1.32 0.18 -0.95
C LEU A 63 1.87 1.36 -0.15
N LYS A 64 1.22 1.70 0.95
CA LYS A 64 1.64 2.87 1.71
C LYS A 64 2.94 2.62 2.45
N LEU A 65 3.14 1.43 2.97
CA LEU A 65 4.41 1.12 3.63
C LEU A 65 5.55 1.10 2.63
N PHE A 66 5.33 0.50 1.47
CA PHE A 66 6.37 0.42 0.47
C PHE A 66 6.67 1.78 -0.13
N SER A 67 5.64 2.57 -0.42
CA SER A 67 5.88 3.86 -1.03
C SER A 67 6.59 4.82 -0.09
N GLU A 68 6.40 4.65 1.21
CA GLU A 68 7.14 5.46 2.16
C GLU A 68 8.63 5.16 2.10
N SER A 69 9.00 3.87 1.99
CA SER A 69 10.39 3.49 1.85
C SER A 69 10.99 4.08 0.59
N LEU A 70 10.24 4.02 -0.50
CA LEU A 70 10.70 4.56 -1.76
C LEU A 70 10.90 6.06 -1.67
N LEU A 71 10.01 6.74 -0.97
CA LEU A 71 10.10 8.19 -0.82
C LEU A 71 11.32 8.59 0.00
N GLU A 72 11.59 7.85 1.07
CA GLU A 72 12.71 8.19 1.94
C GLU A 72 14.05 7.97 1.29
N ASP A 73 14.15 6.94 0.46
CA ASP A 73 15.43 6.58 -0.15
C ASP A 73 15.38 6.63 -1.66
N ARG A 74 14.63 7.57 -2.18
CA ARG A 74 14.32 7.57 -3.61
C ARG A 74 15.52 7.67 -4.53
N LYS A 75 16.65 8.16 -4.02
CA LYS A 75 17.83 8.27 -4.85
C LYS A 75 18.74 7.06 -4.76
N HIS A 76 18.40 6.11 -3.93
CA HIS A 76 19.23 4.92 -3.78
C HIS A 76 19.13 4.07 -5.03
N PRO A 77 20.26 3.54 -5.51
CA PRO A 77 20.25 2.75 -6.75
C PRO A 77 19.32 1.55 -6.74
N LEU A 78 18.96 1.05 -5.56
CA LEU A 78 18.04 -0.05 -5.45
C LEU A 78 16.73 0.23 -6.20
N PHE A 79 16.31 1.49 -6.21
CA PHE A 79 15.02 1.85 -6.78
C PHE A 79 15.11 2.38 -8.20
N ASP A 80 16.31 2.34 -8.81
CA ASP A 80 16.49 2.93 -10.13
C ASP A 80 15.51 2.37 -11.15
N ASP A 81 15.38 1.06 -11.20
CA ASP A 81 14.54 0.44 -12.21
C ASP A 81 13.06 0.56 -11.90
N LEU A 82 12.73 0.95 -10.69
CA LEU A 82 11.35 0.99 -10.28
C LEU A 82 10.74 2.39 -10.31
N ARG A 83 11.56 3.41 -10.14
CA ARG A 83 11.04 4.75 -9.91
C ARG A 83 10.03 5.22 -10.93
N ASP A 84 10.39 5.13 -12.20
CA ASP A 84 9.48 5.61 -13.25
C ASP A 84 8.25 4.72 -13.37
N ALA A 85 8.45 3.43 -13.25
CA ALA A 85 7.33 2.50 -13.32
C ALA A 85 6.37 2.70 -12.16
N PHE A 86 6.92 2.95 -10.99
CA PHE A 86 6.07 3.15 -9.82
C PHE A 86 5.27 4.46 -9.94
N ARG A 87 5.92 5.49 -10.45
CA ARG A 87 5.22 6.75 -10.67
C ARG A 87 4.08 6.56 -11.65
N ALA A 88 4.33 5.85 -12.74
CA ALA A 88 3.31 5.57 -13.73
C ALA A 88 2.18 4.75 -13.13
N PHE A 89 2.53 3.77 -12.29
CA PHE A 89 1.53 2.97 -11.62
C PHE A 89 0.65 3.82 -10.72
N MET A 90 1.25 4.73 -9.96
CA MET A 90 0.47 5.58 -9.07
C MET A 90 -0.44 6.51 -9.85
N MET A 91 0.01 7.00 -11.00
CA MET A 91 -0.84 7.82 -11.82
C MET A 91 -1.99 7.02 -12.38
N THR A 92 -1.75 5.78 -12.76
CA THR A 92 -2.81 4.92 -13.24
C THR A 92 -3.83 4.63 -12.13
N LEU A 93 -3.33 4.34 -10.94
CA LEU A 93 -4.22 4.04 -9.83
C LEU A 93 -5.13 5.23 -9.53
N LYS A 94 -4.57 6.42 -9.50
CA LYS A 94 -5.38 7.60 -9.28
C LYS A 94 -6.24 7.90 -10.49
N GLY A 95 -5.70 7.67 -11.67
CA GLY A 95 -6.37 7.99 -12.90
C GLY A 95 -7.51 7.08 -13.26
N ILE A 96 -7.51 5.85 -12.76
CA ILE A 96 -8.64 4.99 -13.00
C ILE A 96 -9.91 5.70 -12.59
N LYS A 97 -9.90 6.24 -11.39
CA LYS A 97 -11.06 6.94 -10.93
C LYS A 97 -11.21 8.27 -11.63
N ARG A 98 -10.11 9.01 -11.76
CA ARG A 98 -10.19 10.28 -12.36
C ARG A 98 -10.38 10.20 -13.83
N GLY A 99 -9.88 9.14 -14.46
CA GLY A 99 -10.04 8.96 -15.87
C GLY A 99 -11.45 8.95 -16.30
N GLU A 100 -12.28 8.41 -15.49
CA GLU A 100 -13.67 8.45 -15.81
C GLU A 100 -14.19 9.82 -15.72
N SER A 101 -13.77 10.58 -14.76
CA SER A 101 -14.26 11.90 -14.69
C SER A 101 -13.44 12.77 -15.60
N GLN A 102 -12.24 12.39 -15.92
CA GLN A 102 -11.49 13.20 -16.77
C GLN A 102 -11.98 13.25 -18.13
N ASP A 103 -12.59 12.23 -18.55
CA ASP A 103 -13.16 12.26 -19.87
C ASP A 103 -14.02 13.44 -19.98
N GLU A 104 -14.54 13.92 -18.94
CA GLU A 104 -15.32 15.06 -19.01
C GLU A 104 -14.54 16.25 -18.92
N GLN A 105 -13.40 16.23 -18.31
CA GLN A 105 -12.68 17.40 -18.22
C GLN A 105 -11.86 17.63 -19.35
N LYS A 106 -11.59 16.64 -20.07
CA LYS A 106 -10.72 16.82 -21.12
C LYS A 106 -11.34 17.22 -22.23
#